data_f458b58d123e04acafbaeed7ec62873e
#
_entry.id   f458b58d123e04acafbaeed7ec62873e
#
_cell.length_a   1.000
_cell.length_b   1.000
_cell.length_c   1.000
_cell.angle_alpha   90.00
_cell.angle_beta   90.00
_cell.angle_gamma   90.00
#
_symmetry.space_group_name_H-M   'P 1'
#
loop_
_entity.id
_entity.type
_entity.pdbx_description
1 polymer ?
#
loop_
_entity_poly.entity_id
_entity_poly.type
_entity_poly.pdbx_seq_one_letter_code
_entity_poly.pdbx_strand_id
1 'polypeptide(L)'
;MTGFCYGGGIVNFLAAQLGSDMQAGAPYYGVAADAAMVSKIKAPLVCHLAENDERINTTYPPFEAALKSTGVDYEVHTYPGTQHGFHNYSTPRYHEAAAKLSWDRTVAHFRKYLA
;
A
#
# COMPACT_ATOMS: atom_id res chain seq x y z
N MET A 1 -5.92 -7.14 4.55
CA MET A 1 -6.80 -5.99 4.21
C MET A 1 -6.25 -5.27 2.99
N THR A 2 -7.11 -4.87 2.09
CA THR A 2 -6.73 -4.01 0.96
C THR A 2 -7.74 -2.88 0.82
N GLY A 3 -7.35 -1.80 0.19
CA GLY A 3 -8.21 -0.65 -0.04
C GLY A 3 -7.58 0.30 -1.05
N PHE A 4 -8.39 1.16 -1.65
CA PHE A 4 -8.01 2.04 -2.75
C PHE A 4 -8.24 3.49 -2.39
N CYS A 5 -7.34 4.38 -2.79
CA CYS A 5 -7.44 5.82 -2.51
C CYS A 5 -7.51 6.08 -1.00
N TYR A 6 -8.59 6.70 -0.55
CA TYR A 6 -8.85 6.89 0.88
C TYR A 6 -8.80 5.56 1.62
N GLY A 7 -9.37 4.49 1.02
CA GLY A 7 -9.31 3.15 1.59
C GLY A 7 -7.90 2.61 1.73
N GLY A 8 -6.99 2.97 0.83
CA GLY A 8 -5.57 2.64 0.96
C GLY A 8 -4.95 3.29 2.19
N GLY A 9 -5.28 4.55 2.43
CA GLY A 9 -4.86 5.26 3.64
C GLY A 9 -5.41 4.62 4.90
N ILE A 10 -6.64 4.13 4.85
CA ILE A 10 -7.25 3.41 5.96
C ILE A 10 -6.51 2.10 6.24
N VAL A 11 -6.07 1.38 5.22
CA VAL A 11 -5.28 0.16 5.41
C VAL A 11 -4.01 0.49 6.19
N ASN A 12 -3.29 1.53 5.81
CA ASN A 12 -2.07 1.96 6.51
C ASN A 12 -2.36 2.34 7.96
N PHE A 13 -3.43 3.10 8.17
CA PHE A 13 -3.84 3.50 9.51
C PHE A 13 -4.19 2.28 10.38
N LEU A 14 -5.02 1.38 9.84
CA LEU A 14 -5.46 0.20 10.58
C LEU A 14 -4.32 -0.80 10.80
N ALA A 15 -3.34 -0.86 9.90
CA ALA A 15 -2.15 -1.69 10.14
C ALA A 15 -1.47 -1.28 11.45
N ALA A 16 -1.39 0.03 11.71
CA ALA A 16 -0.83 0.53 12.96
C ALA A 16 -1.76 0.29 14.15
N GLN A 17 -3.08 0.46 13.96
CA GLN A 17 -4.06 0.29 15.04
C GLN A 17 -4.27 -1.16 15.45
N LEU A 18 -4.30 -2.06 14.48
CA LEU A 18 -4.59 -3.48 14.73
C LEU A 18 -3.37 -4.30 15.10
N GLY A 19 -2.16 -3.81 14.81
CA GLY A 19 -0.94 -4.54 15.13
C GLY A 19 -0.97 -5.96 14.59
N SER A 20 -0.80 -6.95 15.45
CA SER A 20 -0.78 -8.36 15.06
C SER A 20 -2.15 -8.92 14.67
N ASP A 21 -3.24 -8.16 14.88
CA ASP A 21 -4.56 -8.59 14.46
C ASP A 21 -4.76 -8.44 12.93
N MET A 22 -3.91 -7.67 12.27
CA MET A 22 -3.86 -7.64 10.82
C MET A 22 -2.75 -8.58 10.33
N GLN A 23 -3.09 -9.58 9.54
CA GLN A 23 -2.12 -10.56 9.02
C GLN A 23 -1.41 -10.13 7.75
N ALA A 24 -2.00 -9.27 6.95
CA ALA A 24 -1.39 -8.75 5.74
C ALA A 24 -2.14 -7.53 5.24
N GLY A 25 -1.42 -6.58 4.64
CA GLY A 25 -2.02 -5.38 4.07
C GLY A 25 -1.54 -5.10 2.66
N ALA A 26 -2.42 -4.56 1.82
CA ALA A 26 -2.11 -4.17 0.45
C ALA A 26 -2.80 -2.84 0.12
N PRO A 27 -2.23 -1.71 0.58
CA PRO A 27 -2.80 -0.39 0.31
C PRO A 27 -2.48 0.07 -1.12
N TYR A 28 -3.49 0.62 -1.80
CA TYR A 28 -3.36 1.21 -3.13
C TYR A 28 -3.45 2.73 -3.03
N TYR A 29 -2.38 3.42 -3.44
CA TYR A 29 -2.31 4.88 -3.58
C TYR A 29 -3.08 5.65 -2.49
N GLY A 30 -2.92 5.24 -1.26
CA GLY A 30 -3.44 5.94 -0.09
C GLY A 30 -2.31 6.60 0.70
N VAL A 31 -2.65 7.60 1.51
CA VAL A 31 -1.64 8.28 2.34
C VAL A 31 -0.96 7.28 3.27
N ALA A 32 0.32 7.49 3.51
CA ALA A 32 1.06 6.69 4.47
C ALA A 32 0.62 7.02 5.90
N ALA A 33 0.85 6.09 6.82
CA ALA A 33 0.62 6.35 8.23
C ALA A 33 1.72 7.29 8.77
N ASP A 34 1.41 8.01 9.84
CA ASP A 34 2.39 8.84 10.54
C ASP A 34 3.55 7.95 10.99
N ALA A 35 4.78 8.40 10.73
CA ALA A 35 5.99 7.64 11.09
C ALA A 35 6.01 7.26 12.57
N ALA A 36 5.45 8.10 13.44
CA ALA A 36 5.37 7.82 14.88
C ALA A 36 4.51 6.60 15.21
N MET A 37 3.60 6.20 14.30
CA MET A 37 2.70 5.06 14.51
C MET A 37 3.25 3.77 13.92
N VAL A 38 4.29 3.83 13.10
CA VAL A 38 4.76 2.67 12.31
C VAL A 38 5.30 1.56 13.21
N SER A 39 5.83 1.88 14.38
CA SER A 39 6.33 0.87 15.32
C SER A 39 5.27 -0.14 15.76
N LYS A 40 3.99 0.21 15.61
CA LYS A 40 2.86 -0.66 15.96
C LYS A 40 2.49 -1.63 14.84
N ILE A 41 2.98 -1.38 13.62
CA ILE A 41 2.67 -2.24 12.46
C ILE A 41 3.40 -3.57 12.61
N LYS A 42 2.65 -4.65 12.54
CA LYS A 42 3.16 -6.02 12.55
C LYS A 42 2.84 -6.76 11.25
N ALA A 43 1.83 -6.30 10.53
CA ALA A 43 1.42 -6.92 9.27
C ALA A 43 2.44 -6.67 8.17
N PRO A 44 2.83 -7.69 7.40
CA PRO A 44 3.58 -7.46 6.17
C PRO A 44 2.73 -6.67 5.17
N LEU A 45 3.37 -5.73 4.47
CA LEU A 45 2.68 -4.82 3.57
C LEU A 45 3.22 -4.91 2.14
N VAL A 46 2.34 -4.87 1.15
CA VAL A 46 2.69 -4.60 -0.24
C VAL A 46 1.96 -3.32 -0.65
N CYS A 47 2.71 -2.24 -0.83
CA CYS A 47 2.16 -0.92 -1.10
C CYS A 47 2.25 -0.62 -2.59
N HIS A 48 1.15 -0.14 -3.17
CA HIS A 48 1.07 0.19 -4.60
C HIS A 48 0.88 1.69 -4.77
N LEU A 49 1.81 2.32 -5.49
CA LEU A 49 1.80 3.77 -5.72
C LEU A 49 1.73 4.07 -7.21
N ALA A 50 1.06 5.15 -7.57
CA ALA A 50 1.07 5.68 -8.92
C ALA A 50 2.26 6.62 -9.10
N GLU A 51 2.90 6.60 -10.27
CA GLU A 51 4.04 7.48 -10.54
C GLU A 51 3.64 8.96 -10.45
N ASN A 52 2.50 9.31 -11.02
CA ASN A 52 2.02 10.70 -11.09
C ASN A 52 1.01 10.99 -9.98
N ASP A 53 1.46 10.94 -8.74
CA ASP A 53 0.60 11.13 -7.57
C ASP A 53 1.42 11.77 -6.44
N GLU A 54 1.83 13.02 -6.67
CA GLU A 54 2.76 13.72 -5.79
C GLU A 54 2.25 13.82 -4.36
N ARG A 55 0.99 14.17 -4.17
CA ARG A 55 0.39 14.35 -2.85
C ARG A 55 0.50 13.10 -1.98
N ILE A 56 0.30 11.94 -2.58
CA ILE A 56 0.40 10.67 -1.87
C ILE A 56 1.86 10.24 -1.73
N ASN A 57 2.64 10.34 -2.82
CA ASN A 57 3.99 9.80 -2.84
C ASN A 57 4.93 10.52 -1.89
N THR A 58 4.69 11.81 -1.62
CA THR A 58 5.50 12.57 -0.66
C THR A 58 5.32 12.08 0.78
N THR A 59 4.25 11.34 1.08
CA THR A 59 4.03 10.80 2.43
C THR A 59 4.83 9.52 2.68
N TYR A 60 5.36 8.88 1.63
CA TYR A 60 5.98 7.54 1.75
C TYR A 60 7.42 7.51 2.24
N PRO A 61 8.35 8.43 1.87
CA PRO A 61 9.73 8.30 2.33
C PRO A 61 9.90 8.16 3.86
N PRO A 62 9.28 8.99 4.72
CA PRO A 62 9.41 8.79 6.17
C PRO A 62 8.72 7.51 6.65
N PHE A 63 7.60 7.13 6.03
CA PHE A 63 6.89 5.90 6.35
C PHE A 63 7.74 4.67 6.02
N GLU A 64 8.32 4.64 4.83
CA GLU A 64 9.18 3.53 4.39
C GLU A 64 10.42 3.42 5.26
N ALA A 65 11.07 4.53 5.60
CA ALA A 65 12.22 4.54 6.48
C ALA A 65 11.87 3.96 7.86
N ALA A 66 10.69 4.31 8.39
CA ALA A 66 10.24 3.78 9.67
C ALA A 66 9.91 2.29 9.58
N LEU A 67 9.28 1.83 8.49
CA LEU A 67 9.03 0.39 8.27
C LEU A 67 10.34 -0.40 8.23
N LYS A 68 11.33 0.12 7.55
CA LYS A 68 12.64 -0.52 7.44
C LYS A 68 13.28 -0.70 8.82
N SER A 69 13.15 0.29 9.69
CA SER A 69 13.73 0.21 11.03
C SER A 69 13.00 -0.77 11.96
N THR A 70 11.72 -1.11 11.70
CA THR A 70 10.96 -2.06 12.51
C THR A 70 11.24 -3.52 12.17
N GLY A 71 11.82 -3.78 10.99
CA GLY A 71 12.07 -5.14 10.52
C GLY A 71 10.84 -5.86 9.97
N VAL A 72 9.69 -5.18 9.84
CA VAL A 72 8.50 -5.80 9.24
C VAL A 72 8.74 -5.98 7.74
N ASP A 73 8.22 -7.08 7.17
CA ASP A 73 8.32 -7.32 5.72
C ASP A 73 7.45 -6.32 4.98
N TYR A 74 8.03 -5.63 3.99
CA TYR A 74 7.27 -4.70 3.17
C TYR A 74 7.86 -4.60 1.79
N GLU A 75 7.02 -4.21 0.82
CA GLU A 75 7.42 -3.83 -0.53
C GLU A 75 6.65 -2.58 -0.92
N VAL A 76 7.32 -1.68 -1.62
CA VAL A 76 6.67 -0.49 -2.20
C VAL A 76 6.92 -0.51 -3.70
N HIS A 77 5.85 -0.57 -4.48
CA HIS A 77 5.91 -0.59 -5.93
C HIS A 77 5.31 0.68 -6.49
N THR A 78 6.08 1.41 -7.28
CA THR A 78 5.60 2.58 -8.01
C THR A 78 5.48 2.18 -9.48
N TYR A 79 4.28 2.36 -10.06
CA TYR A 79 3.98 1.89 -11.41
C TYR A 79 4.19 3.00 -12.43
N PRO A 80 5.11 2.82 -13.41
CA PRO A 80 5.40 3.85 -14.40
C PRO A 80 4.17 4.20 -15.23
N GLY A 81 4.02 5.49 -15.55
CA GLY A 81 2.96 5.97 -16.43
C GLY A 81 1.57 5.97 -15.84
N THR A 82 1.44 5.79 -14.53
CA THR A 82 0.14 5.69 -13.85
C THR A 82 -0.22 6.96 -13.11
N GLN A 83 -1.52 7.12 -12.85
CA GLN A 83 -2.07 8.21 -12.06
C GLN A 83 -2.88 7.65 -10.89
N HIS A 84 -3.17 8.49 -9.90
CA HIS A 84 -4.02 8.10 -8.78
C HIS A 84 -5.32 7.48 -9.30
N GLY A 85 -5.66 6.29 -8.78
CA GLY A 85 -6.86 5.58 -9.24
C GLY A 85 -6.63 4.64 -10.43
N PHE A 86 -5.38 4.29 -10.76
CA PHE A 86 -5.06 3.49 -11.95
C PHE A 86 -5.72 2.09 -11.97
N HIS A 87 -6.11 1.56 -10.84
CA HIS A 87 -6.76 0.25 -10.74
C HIS A 87 -8.26 0.31 -11.01
N ASN A 88 -8.85 1.50 -10.99
CA ASN A 88 -10.28 1.68 -11.14
C ASN A 88 -10.67 1.76 -12.61
N TYR A 89 -11.25 0.67 -13.15
CA TYR A 89 -11.62 0.58 -14.55
C TYR A 89 -12.76 1.53 -14.96
N SER A 90 -13.44 2.13 -13.99
CA SER A 90 -14.53 3.07 -14.27
C SER A 90 -14.06 4.51 -14.51
N THR A 91 -12.75 4.76 -14.49
CA THR A 91 -12.17 6.10 -14.69
C THR A 91 -11.26 6.14 -15.91
N PRO A 92 -11.06 7.36 -16.52
CA PRO A 92 -10.07 7.52 -17.58
C PRO A 92 -8.63 7.27 -17.14
N ARG A 93 -8.39 7.24 -15.83
CA ARG A 93 -7.05 6.99 -15.25
C ARG A 93 -6.70 5.51 -15.18
N TYR A 94 -7.62 4.63 -15.54
CA TYR A 94 -7.38 3.20 -15.54
C TYR A 94 -6.18 2.82 -16.40
N HIS A 95 -5.29 2.01 -15.84
CA HIS A 95 -4.11 1.51 -16.54
C HIS A 95 -4.11 -0.02 -16.41
N GLU A 96 -4.53 -0.69 -17.49
CA GLU A 96 -4.79 -2.13 -17.46
C GLU A 96 -3.57 -2.94 -17.01
N ALA A 97 -2.40 -2.69 -17.57
CA ALA A 97 -1.18 -3.45 -17.25
C ALA A 97 -0.79 -3.26 -15.77
N ALA A 98 -0.83 -2.03 -15.27
CA ALA A 98 -0.50 -1.74 -13.89
C ALA A 98 -1.56 -2.30 -12.93
N ALA A 99 -2.84 -2.22 -13.31
CA ALA A 99 -3.92 -2.79 -12.50
C ALA A 99 -3.76 -4.30 -12.36
N LYS A 100 -3.46 -4.99 -13.46
CA LYS A 100 -3.26 -6.44 -13.45
C LYS A 100 -2.03 -6.82 -12.62
N LEU A 101 -0.90 -6.18 -12.86
CA LEU A 101 0.35 -6.49 -12.16
C LEU A 101 0.23 -6.25 -10.66
N SER A 102 -0.35 -5.11 -10.27
CA SER A 102 -0.54 -4.80 -8.86
C SER A 102 -1.49 -5.78 -8.20
N TRP A 103 -2.55 -6.19 -8.90
CA TRP A 103 -3.48 -7.17 -8.37
C TRP A 103 -2.84 -8.55 -8.21
N ASP A 104 -2.04 -8.98 -9.18
CA ASP A 104 -1.31 -10.24 -9.09
C ASP A 104 -0.36 -10.24 -7.88
N ARG A 105 0.32 -9.11 -7.63
CA ARG A 105 1.18 -8.95 -6.46
C ARG A 105 0.39 -8.98 -5.15
N THR A 106 -0.77 -8.35 -5.13
CA THR A 106 -1.65 -8.36 -3.95
C THR A 106 -2.11 -9.77 -3.63
N VAL A 107 -2.57 -10.51 -4.63
CA VAL A 107 -3.02 -11.89 -4.45
C VAL A 107 -1.88 -12.79 -3.97
N ALA A 108 -0.70 -12.66 -4.56
CA ALA A 108 0.48 -13.43 -4.16
C ALA A 108 0.86 -13.14 -2.71
N HIS A 109 0.80 -11.88 -2.31
CA HIS A 109 1.07 -11.44 -0.95
C HIS A 109 0.09 -12.07 0.04
N PHE A 110 -1.19 -12.01 -0.27
CA PHE A 110 -2.21 -12.61 0.60
C PHE A 110 -2.09 -14.13 0.66
N ARG A 111 -1.77 -14.79 -0.43
CA ARG A 111 -1.54 -16.25 -0.42
C ARG A 111 -0.36 -16.61 0.47
N LYS A 112 0.68 -15.80 0.48
CA LYS A 112 1.87 -16.05 1.31
C LYS A 112 1.57 -15.92 2.80
N TYR A 113 0.78 -14.94 3.19
CA TYR A 113 0.60 -14.59 4.60
C TYR A 113 -0.75 -15.01 5.21
N LEU A 114 -1.75 -15.33 4.41
CA LEU A 114 -3.08 -15.71 4.89
C LEU A 114 -3.42 -17.20 4.68
N ALA A 115 -2.54 -17.92 4.02
CA ALA A 115 -2.78 -19.35 3.74
C ALA A 115 -2.61 -20.20 4.98
#